data_f99039b210bdaf196192d2c3ff3ba638
#
_entry.id   f99039b210bdaf196192d2c3ff3ba638
#
_cell.length_a   1.000
_cell.length_b   1.000
_cell.length_c   1.000
_cell.angle_alpha   90.00
_cell.angle_beta   90.00
_cell.angle_gamma   90.00
#
_symmetry.space_group_name_H-M   'P 1'
#
loop_
_entity.id
_entity.type
_entity.pdbx_description
1 polymer ?
#
loop_
_entity_poly.entity_id
_entity_poly.type
_entity_poly.pdbx_seq_one_letter_code
_entity_poly.pdbx_strand_id
1 'polypeptide(L)'
;MSTKTIPYVANKVKDISLAEWGRKEIELAEAEMPGLMSLREEYGDSQPLKGARIAGCLHMTIQTAVLIETLQALGAEVTWSSCNIFSTQDQAAAAIAAAGTAVYAWKDMTEEEFDWCIEQTLFFGEDRKPLNLILDDGGDLTNMVLDKYPELAAGIKGLSEETTTGVHRLYERVKNGTLPMPAINVNDSVTKSKFDNKYGCKESAVDAIRRATDLMLAGKRVTVCGYGDVGKGTAASFKGAGSIVTVTEIDPICALQAAMDGFEVKKLETVVANSDIVITTTGNKDIVRAEHFKAMKDKTIVCNIGHFDNEIQMAWLNDNYGNTKNTIKPQVDKYTIDGKDIIILAEGRLVNLGCATGHPSFVMSNSFTNQTLAQIELWNNADAYQNDVYMLPKHLDEKVAKLHLEKIGVELTELKPYQAEYIGVTVGGPYKPEHYRY
;
A
#
# COMPACT_ATOMS: atom_id res chain seq x y z
N MET A 1 -14.28 22.98 25.61
CA MET A 1 -12.93 22.41 25.72
C MET A 1 -12.11 23.10 24.66
N SER A 2 -10.93 23.65 24.99
CA SER A 2 -10.07 24.35 24.02
C SER A 2 -9.58 23.32 23.02
N THR A 3 -10.02 23.41 21.76
CA THR A 3 -9.37 22.73 20.65
C THR A 3 -7.91 23.14 20.66
N LYS A 4 -6.98 22.22 20.89
CA LYS A 4 -5.55 22.48 20.70
C LYS A 4 -5.40 22.93 19.25
N THR A 5 -5.22 24.22 19.05
CA THR A 5 -4.98 24.78 17.73
C THR A 5 -3.60 24.30 17.27
N ILE A 6 -3.58 23.36 16.32
CA ILE A 6 -2.35 22.96 15.64
C ILE A 6 -1.89 24.17 14.82
N PRO A 7 -0.69 24.72 15.02
CA PRO A 7 -0.21 25.86 14.26
C PRO A 7 -0.20 25.56 12.76
N TYR A 8 -0.57 26.55 11.96
CA TYR A 8 -0.52 26.42 10.51
C TYR A 8 0.94 26.35 10.01
N VAL A 9 1.20 25.34 9.19
CA VAL A 9 2.43 25.19 8.41
C VAL A 9 2.00 24.88 6.99
N ALA A 10 2.46 25.63 6.00
CA ALA A 10 1.99 25.49 4.61
C ALA A 10 2.34 24.10 4.03
N ASN A 11 3.58 23.66 4.27
CA ASN A 11 4.06 22.31 3.97
C ASN A 11 5.39 22.08 4.72
N LYS A 12 5.83 20.82 4.81
CA LYS A 12 7.17 20.48 5.31
C LYS A 12 7.68 19.25 4.58
N VAL A 13 8.75 19.43 3.81
CA VAL A 13 9.42 18.38 3.03
C VAL A 13 10.92 18.41 3.31
N LYS A 14 11.66 17.38 2.91
CA LYS A 14 13.11 17.25 3.15
C LYS A 14 13.89 18.37 2.49
N ASP A 15 13.70 18.56 1.20
CA ASP A 15 14.43 19.51 0.37
C ASP A 15 13.57 19.93 -0.83
N ILE A 16 13.08 21.16 -0.81
CA ILE A 16 12.23 21.71 -1.87
C ILE A 16 12.97 21.87 -3.23
N SER A 17 14.31 21.91 -3.21
CA SER A 17 15.11 22.00 -4.44
C SER A 17 15.01 20.77 -5.34
N LEU A 18 14.49 19.65 -4.83
CA LEU A 18 14.24 18.42 -5.57
C LEU A 18 12.97 18.49 -6.44
N ALA A 19 12.21 19.57 -6.38
CA ALA A 19 10.90 19.70 -7.05
C ALA A 19 10.96 19.52 -8.56
N GLU A 20 11.98 20.07 -9.24
CA GLU A 20 12.12 19.93 -10.70
C GLU A 20 12.36 18.47 -11.11
N TRP A 21 13.19 17.76 -10.36
CA TRP A 21 13.40 16.33 -10.58
C TRP A 21 12.12 15.53 -10.35
N GLY A 22 11.44 15.77 -9.20
CA GLY A 22 10.16 15.12 -8.91
C GLY A 22 9.11 15.35 -9.99
N ARG A 23 9.01 16.56 -10.55
CA ARG A 23 8.08 16.87 -11.65
C ARG A 23 8.33 16.00 -12.87
N LYS A 24 9.59 15.82 -13.28
CA LYS A 24 9.94 14.98 -14.43
C LYS A 24 9.58 13.50 -14.21
N GLU A 25 9.75 13.01 -12.99
CA GLU A 25 9.35 11.64 -12.65
C GLU A 25 7.82 11.48 -12.57
N ILE A 26 7.10 12.51 -12.10
CA ILE A 26 5.62 12.52 -12.11
C ILE A 26 5.09 12.46 -13.56
N GLU A 27 5.64 13.25 -14.48
CA GLU A 27 5.28 13.19 -15.90
C GLU A 27 5.52 11.80 -16.51
N LEU A 28 6.62 11.15 -16.13
CA LEU A 28 6.89 9.77 -16.55
C LEU A 28 5.85 8.80 -15.97
N ALA A 29 5.48 8.96 -14.71
CA ALA A 29 4.46 8.13 -14.07
C ALA A 29 3.06 8.32 -14.68
N GLU A 30 2.67 9.56 -14.98
CA GLU A 30 1.40 9.88 -15.65
C GLU A 30 1.24 9.10 -16.97
N ALA A 31 2.31 8.98 -17.76
CA ALA A 31 2.31 8.18 -18.99
C ALA A 31 1.99 6.69 -18.77
N GLU A 32 2.23 6.16 -17.56
CA GLU A 32 1.99 4.77 -17.17
C GLU A 32 0.77 4.61 -16.22
N MET A 33 0.00 5.67 -15.98
CA MET A 33 -1.15 5.65 -15.07
C MET A 33 -2.46 6.02 -15.80
N PRO A 34 -2.88 5.21 -16.78
CA PRO A 34 -3.99 5.55 -17.68
C PRO A 34 -5.33 5.69 -16.95
N GLY A 35 -5.56 4.94 -15.87
CA GLY A 35 -6.79 5.04 -15.10
C GLY A 35 -6.99 6.43 -14.49
N LEU A 36 -5.97 6.98 -13.83
CA LEU A 36 -6.04 8.33 -13.26
C LEU A 36 -6.12 9.41 -14.32
N MET A 37 -5.35 9.28 -15.40
CA MET A 37 -5.40 10.26 -16.49
C MET A 37 -6.76 10.28 -17.17
N SER A 38 -7.39 9.12 -17.39
CA SER A 38 -8.75 9.03 -17.91
C SER A 38 -9.79 9.64 -16.98
N LEU A 39 -9.63 9.50 -15.65
CA LEU A 39 -10.54 10.15 -14.70
C LEU A 39 -10.39 11.70 -14.73
N ARG A 40 -9.18 12.23 -14.90
CA ARG A 40 -8.98 13.68 -15.09
C ARG A 40 -9.70 14.18 -16.34
N GLU A 41 -9.62 13.42 -17.44
CA GLU A 41 -10.29 13.75 -18.69
C GLU A 41 -11.82 13.65 -18.55
N GLU A 42 -12.33 12.58 -17.95
CA GLU A 42 -13.78 12.33 -17.81
C GLU A 42 -14.46 13.30 -16.83
N TYR A 43 -13.81 13.63 -15.73
CA TYR A 43 -14.44 14.35 -14.61
C TYR A 43 -13.88 15.74 -14.33
N GLY A 44 -12.80 16.16 -15.00
CA GLY A 44 -12.15 17.43 -14.75
C GLY A 44 -13.07 18.64 -14.86
N ASP A 45 -13.92 18.67 -15.89
CA ASP A 45 -14.87 19.77 -16.10
C ASP A 45 -16.01 19.77 -15.08
N SER A 46 -16.50 18.60 -14.67
CA SER A 46 -17.62 18.45 -13.74
C SER A 46 -17.24 18.65 -12.28
N GLN A 47 -15.95 18.44 -11.96
CA GLN A 47 -15.38 18.57 -10.61
C GLN A 47 -16.21 17.90 -9.50
N PRO A 48 -16.42 16.58 -9.57
CA PRO A 48 -17.31 15.87 -8.65
C PRO A 48 -16.86 15.93 -7.18
N LEU A 49 -15.61 16.31 -6.88
CA LEU A 49 -15.05 16.48 -5.55
C LEU A 49 -15.03 17.94 -5.07
N LYS A 50 -15.71 18.85 -5.77
CA LYS A 50 -15.73 20.24 -5.35
C LYS A 50 -16.27 20.42 -3.93
N GLY A 51 -15.48 21.06 -3.07
CA GLY A 51 -15.78 21.27 -1.64
C GLY A 51 -15.32 20.12 -0.72
N ALA A 52 -14.81 19.02 -1.28
CA ALA A 52 -14.15 17.99 -0.51
C ALA A 52 -12.79 18.48 0.01
N ARG A 53 -12.52 18.22 1.28
CA ARG A 53 -11.23 18.43 1.94
C ARG A 53 -10.71 17.08 2.37
N ILE A 54 -9.85 16.50 1.53
CA ILE A 54 -9.32 15.14 1.68
C ILE A 54 -8.01 15.20 2.44
N ALA A 55 -7.99 14.68 3.66
CA ALA A 55 -6.75 14.37 4.35
C ALA A 55 -6.26 12.99 3.91
N GLY A 56 -5.04 12.91 3.39
CA GLY A 56 -4.43 11.67 2.95
C GLY A 56 -3.27 11.25 3.83
N CYS A 57 -3.21 9.95 4.17
CA CYS A 57 -2.07 9.31 4.80
C CYS A 57 -1.75 8.02 4.05
N LEU A 58 -0.91 8.14 3.03
CA LEU A 58 -0.47 7.05 2.17
C LEU A 58 0.94 7.36 1.68
N HIS A 59 1.74 6.32 1.40
CA HIS A 59 3.14 6.44 0.98
C HIS A 59 3.35 7.59 -0.02
N MET A 60 4.14 8.62 0.35
CA MET A 60 4.36 9.78 -0.50
C MET A 60 5.38 9.47 -1.61
N THR A 61 4.93 8.71 -2.60
CA THR A 61 5.69 8.29 -3.78
C THR A 61 5.36 9.16 -4.99
N ILE A 62 6.09 8.96 -6.09
CA ILE A 62 5.80 9.58 -7.38
C ILE A 62 4.37 9.25 -7.85
N GLN A 63 3.94 7.99 -7.68
CA GLN A 63 2.59 7.57 -8.06
C GLN A 63 1.51 8.24 -7.21
N THR A 64 1.79 8.44 -5.93
CA THR A 64 0.90 9.17 -5.01
C THR A 64 0.79 10.66 -5.40
N ALA A 65 1.87 11.25 -5.92
CA ALA A 65 1.80 12.61 -6.47
C ALA A 65 0.76 12.70 -7.61
N VAL A 66 0.71 11.71 -8.52
CA VAL A 66 -0.30 11.64 -9.58
C VAL A 66 -1.72 11.51 -9.00
N LEU A 67 -1.91 10.71 -7.95
CA LEU A 67 -3.19 10.61 -7.24
C LEU A 67 -3.62 11.96 -6.65
N ILE A 68 -2.74 12.63 -5.92
CA ILE A 68 -3.01 13.95 -5.30
C ILE A 68 -3.47 14.95 -6.36
N GLU A 69 -2.71 15.08 -7.44
CA GLU A 69 -3.05 16.00 -8.53
C GLU A 69 -4.35 15.61 -9.25
N THR A 70 -4.65 14.30 -9.32
CA THR A 70 -5.94 13.83 -9.86
C THR A 70 -7.10 14.27 -8.97
N LEU A 71 -7.02 14.04 -7.65
CA LEU A 71 -8.06 14.48 -6.70
C LEU A 71 -8.28 16.01 -6.79
N GLN A 72 -7.20 16.77 -6.92
CA GLN A 72 -7.27 18.23 -7.09
C GLN A 72 -7.89 18.64 -8.43
N ALA A 73 -7.54 17.98 -9.54
CA ALA A 73 -8.15 18.20 -10.84
C ALA A 73 -9.67 17.95 -10.83
N LEU A 74 -10.13 17.04 -9.96
CA LEU A 74 -11.54 16.75 -9.75
C LEU A 74 -12.23 17.68 -8.74
N GLY A 75 -11.52 18.69 -8.22
CA GLY A 75 -12.08 19.77 -7.39
C GLY A 75 -11.83 19.65 -5.89
N ALA A 76 -11.09 18.67 -5.41
CA ALA A 76 -10.77 18.52 -3.99
C ALA A 76 -9.68 19.49 -3.53
N GLU A 77 -9.77 19.95 -2.28
CA GLU A 77 -8.62 20.41 -1.51
C GLU A 77 -7.95 19.19 -0.87
N VAL A 78 -6.63 19.14 -0.89
CA VAL A 78 -5.87 17.95 -0.44
C VAL A 78 -4.76 18.36 0.52
N THR A 79 -4.62 17.63 1.64
CA THR A 79 -3.46 17.63 2.51
C THR A 79 -2.88 16.22 2.57
N TRP A 80 -1.57 16.05 2.72
CA TRP A 80 -0.97 14.74 2.63
C TRP A 80 0.17 14.50 3.59
N SER A 81 0.22 13.28 4.18
CA SER A 81 1.37 12.73 4.88
C SER A 81 1.69 11.32 4.38
N SER A 82 2.86 10.80 4.69
CA SER A 82 3.18 9.39 4.42
C SER A 82 2.67 8.51 5.56
N CYS A 83 2.33 7.27 5.24
CA CYS A 83 1.93 6.24 6.22
C CYS A 83 3.11 5.36 6.70
N ASN A 84 4.34 5.72 6.35
CA ASN A 84 5.54 4.98 6.75
C ASN A 84 6.77 5.91 6.76
N ILE A 85 7.63 5.77 7.76
CA ILE A 85 8.80 6.64 7.96
C ILE A 85 9.89 6.49 6.88
N PHE A 86 9.92 5.37 6.13
CA PHE A 86 10.95 5.10 5.12
C PHE A 86 10.47 5.19 3.68
N SER A 87 9.16 5.38 3.44
CA SER A 87 8.57 5.20 2.10
C SER A 87 8.50 6.46 1.26
N THR A 88 8.71 7.63 1.84
CA THR A 88 8.65 8.89 1.08
C THR A 88 9.75 8.95 0.02
N GLN A 89 9.37 9.34 -1.20
CA GLN A 89 10.30 9.82 -2.22
C GLN A 89 10.37 11.35 -2.08
N ASP A 90 11.50 11.85 -1.57
CA ASP A 90 11.63 13.27 -1.20
C ASP A 90 11.40 14.22 -2.40
N GLN A 91 11.79 13.79 -3.61
CA GLN A 91 11.53 14.56 -4.83
C GLN A 91 10.03 14.62 -5.19
N ALA A 92 9.25 13.57 -4.88
CA ALA A 92 7.79 13.58 -5.08
C ALA A 92 7.13 14.58 -4.11
N ALA A 93 7.47 14.51 -2.84
CA ALA A 93 6.98 15.44 -1.82
C ALA A 93 7.34 16.89 -2.17
N ALA A 94 8.57 17.14 -2.62
CA ALA A 94 9.03 18.45 -3.03
C ALA A 94 8.24 19.00 -4.25
N ALA A 95 7.99 18.18 -5.26
CA ALA A 95 7.24 18.59 -6.45
C ALA A 95 5.80 19.02 -6.11
N ILE A 96 5.12 18.25 -5.28
CA ILE A 96 3.75 18.51 -4.86
C ILE A 96 3.67 19.73 -3.91
N ALA A 97 4.64 19.87 -2.99
CA ALA A 97 4.74 21.06 -2.14
C ALA A 97 5.02 22.34 -2.95
N ALA A 98 5.91 22.27 -3.94
CA ALA A 98 6.21 23.41 -4.85
C ALA A 98 5.02 23.80 -5.72
N ALA A 99 4.11 22.86 -6.04
CA ALA A 99 2.85 23.12 -6.72
C ALA A 99 1.77 23.75 -5.80
N GLY A 100 2.08 23.94 -4.51
CA GLY A 100 1.19 24.62 -3.54
C GLY A 100 0.33 23.69 -2.69
N THR A 101 0.51 22.40 -2.77
CA THR A 101 -0.22 21.43 -1.94
C THR A 101 0.41 21.31 -0.54
N ALA A 102 -0.42 21.20 0.47
CA ALA A 102 0.01 20.99 1.85
C ALA A 102 0.49 19.53 2.05
N VAL A 103 1.80 19.29 1.89
CA VAL A 103 2.46 18.00 2.08
C VAL A 103 3.38 18.06 3.29
N TYR A 104 3.29 17.04 4.13
CA TYR A 104 4.10 16.86 5.33
C TYR A 104 4.71 15.45 5.29
N ALA A 105 5.83 15.29 4.60
CA ALA A 105 6.47 13.99 4.42
C ALA A 105 7.94 14.11 4.01
N TRP A 106 8.80 13.27 4.57
CA TRP A 106 10.18 13.07 4.12
C TRP A 106 10.65 11.66 4.52
N LYS A 107 11.67 11.18 3.83
CA LYS A 107 12.27 9.88 4.15
C LYS A 107 13.10 9.97 5.41
N ASP A 108 13.07 8.91 6.22
CA ASP A 108 13.77 8.77 7.50
C ASP A 108 13.25 9.75 8.59
N MET A 109 11.93 9.91 8.67
CA MET A 109 11.27 10.57 9.80
C MET A 109 11.47 9.78 11.10
N THR A 110 11.50 10.47 12.23
CA THR A 110 11.29 9.83 13.54
C THR A 110 9.81 9.52 13.74
N GLU A 111 9.46 8.69 14.71
CA GLU A 111 8.05 8.39 15.05
C GLU A 111 7.30 9.65 15.50
N GLU A 112 7.94 10.56 16.25
CA GLU A 112 7.34 11.83 16.65
C GLU A 112 7.10 12.77 15.45
N GLU A 113 8.02 12.78 14.48
CA GLU A 113 7.85 13.55 13.24
C GLU A 113 6.73 12.96 12.39
N PHE A 114 6.61 11.64 12.33
CA PHE A 114 5.55 10.91 11.64
C PHE A 114 4.17 11.29 12.20
N ASP A 115 3.99 11.20 13.52
CA ASP A 115 2.76 11.60 14.19
C ASP A 115 2.42 13.06 13.93
N TRP A 116 3.42 13.95 14.01
CA TRP A 116 3.24 15.37 13.72
C TRP A 116 2.80 15.60 12.27
N CYS A 117 3.36 14.87 11.30
CA CYS A 117 2.97 14.99 9.89
C CYS A 117 1.51 14.62 9.66
N ILE A 118 1.03 13.51 10.23
CA ILE A 118 -0.36 13.11 10.15
C ILE A 118 -1.26 14.17 10.79
N GLU A 119 -0.88 14.69 11.95
CA GLU A 119 -1.65 15.71 12.68
C GLU A 119 -1.82 17.01 11.85
N GLN A 120 -0.81 17.40 11.06
CA GLN A 120 -0.89 18.57 10.18
C GLN A 120 -1.94 18.41 9.08
N THR A 121 -2.24 17.20 8.62
CA THR A 121 -3.22 16.95 7.55
C THR A 121 -4.67 17.22 7.95
N LEU A 122 -4.97 17.28 9.24
CA LEU A 122 -6.33 17.38 9.76
C LEU A 122 -7.03 18.71 9.44
N PHE A 123 -6.26 19.76 9.14
CA PHE A 123 -6.79 21.12 8.97
C PHE A 123 -6.20 21.81 7.74
N PHE A 124 -7.07 22.45 6.97
CA PHE A 124 -6.79 23.06 5.69
C PHE A 124 -6.66 24.59 5.76
N GLY A 125 -5.67 25.13 5.09
CA GLY A 125 -5.45 26.56 4.95
C GLY A 125 -5.14 27.30 6.27
N GLU A 126 -4.95 28.60 6.16
CA GLU A 126 -4.68 29.47 7.33
C GLU A 126 -5.89 29.57 8.26
N ASP A 127 -7.11 29.46 7.73
CA ASP A 127 -8.36 29.46 8.47
C ASP A 127 -8.68 28.11 9.16
N ARG A 128 -7.79 27.13 9.01
CA ARG A 128 -7.82 25.85 9.69
C ARG A 128 -9.16 25.12 9.58
N LYS A 129 -9.73 25.07 8.39
CA LYS A 129 -10.94 24.28 8.13
C LYS A 129 -10.66 22.79 8.34
N PRO A 130 -11.51 22.05 9.07
CA PRO A 130 -11.29 20.61 9.28
C PRO A 130 -11.49 19.81 8.01
N LEU A 131 -10.84 18.64 7.95
CA LEU A 131 -11.08 17.63 6.91
C LEU A 131 -12.56 17.22 6.87
N ASN A 132 -13.02 16.71 5.72
CA ASN A 132 -14.36 16.12 5.58
C ASN A 132 -14.39 14.80 4.81
N LEU A 133 -13.21 14.34 4.36
CA LEU A 133 -12.96 13.00 3.83
C LEU A 133 -11.58 12.52 4.28
N ILE A 134 -11.42 11.21 4.43
CA ILE A 134 -10.14 10.55 4.74
C ILE A 134 -9.78 9.59 3.60
N LEU A 135 -8.50 9.58 3.21
CA LEU A 135 -7.88 8.56 2.40
C LEU A 135 -6.70 7.99 3.20
N ASP A 136 -6.79 6.74 3.65
CA ASP A 136 -5.84 6.16 4.60
C ASP A 136 -5.19 4.88 4.05
N ASP A 137 -4.02 4.58 4.56
CA ASP A 137 -3.28 3.37 4.26
C ASP A 137 -2.66 2.81 5.56
N GLY A 138 -3.36 1.85 6.15
CA GLY A 138 -3.00 1.22 7.42
C GLY A 138 -3.78 1.73 8.62
N GLY A 139 -4.56 2.81 8.48
CA GLY A 139 -5.50 3.30 9.49
C GLY A 139 -4.90 4.23 10.54
N ASP A 140 -3.68 4.76 10.34
CA ASP A 140 -3.05 5.62 11.35
C ASP A 140 -3.70 7.02 11.40
N LEU A 141 -4.05 7.61 10.26
CA LEU A 141 -4.81 8.85 10.20
C LEU A 141 -6.22 8.67 10.78
N THR A 142 -6.91 7.60 10.41
CA THR A 142 -8.24 7.26 10.94
C THR A 142 -8.21 7.11 12.45
N ASN A 143 -7.23 6.38 12.99
CA ASN A 143 -7.07 6.21 14.42
C ASN A 143 -6.74 7.53 15.13
N MET A 144 -5.86 8.35 14.55
CA MET A 144 -5.56 9.66 15.08
C MET A 144 -6.82 10.53 15.19
N VAL A 145 -7.65 10.57 14.15
CA VAL A 145 -8.92 11.31 14.18
C VAL A 145 -9.85 10.75 15.26
N LEU A 146 -10.10 9.45 15.26
CA LEU A 146 -11.14 8.87 16.13
C LEU A 146 -10.73 8.81 17.60
N ASP A 147 -9.44 8.66 17.90
CA ASP A 147 -8.95 8.48 19.27
C ASP A 147 -8.44 9.80 19.88
N LYS A 148 -7.87 10.71 19.08
CA LYS A 148 -7.24 11.95 19.55
C LYS A 148 -8.07 13.21 19.26
N TYR A 149 -8.85 13.22 18.16
CA TYR A 149 -9.66 14.34 17.67
C TYR A 149 -11.11 13.91 17.34
N PRO A 150 -11.81 13.20 18.24
CA PRO A 150 -13.11 12.60 17.94
C PRO A 150 -14.19 13.63 17.57
N GLU A 151 -14.02 14.90 17.94
CA GLU A 151 -14.91 16.00 17.56
C GLU A 151 -14.93 16.26 16.05
N LEU A 152 -13.89 15.88 15.33
CA LEU A 152 -13.83 16.06 13.88
C LEU A 152 -14.73 15.04 13.12
N ALA A 153 -14.99 13.89 13.73
CA ALA A 153 -15.70 12.78 13.11
C ALA A 153 -17.07 13.18 12.56
N ALA A 154 -17.81 14.05 13.26
CA ALA A 154 -19.13 14.52 12.84
C ALA A 154 -19.13 15.29 11.49
N GLY A 155 -17.99 15.85 11.09
CA GLY A 155 -17.83 16.55 9.82
C GLY A 155 -17.32 15.68 8.66
N ILE A 156 -16.97 14.42 8.93
CA ILE A 156 -16.37 13.51 7.95
C ILE A 156 -17.48 12.68 7.30
N LYS A 157 -17.60 12.78 5.97
CA LYS A 157 -18.57 12.04 5.18
C LYS A 157 -18.22 10.56 5.00
N GLY A 158 -16.94 10.23 5.05
CA GLY A 158 -16.47 8.85 4.91
C GLY A 158 -14.97 8.76 4.76
N LEU A 159 -14.50 7.53 4.69
CA LEU A 159 -13.10 7.20 4.49
C LEU A 159 -12.90 6.07 3.48
N SER A 160 -11.77 6.07 2.79
CA SER A 160 -11.32 4.92 2.00
C SER A 160 -9.99 4.38 2.53
N GLU A 161 -9.85 3.06 2.55
CA GLU A 161 -8.70 2.35 3.12
C GLU A 161 -8.00 1.51 2.05
N GLU A 162 -6.69 1.70 1.93
CA GLU A 162 -5.84 1.08 0.89
C GLU A 162 -5.42 -0.34 1.21
N THR A 163 -5.19 -0.70 2.48
CA THR A 163 -4.45 -1.91 2.81
C THR A 163 -5.16 -2.83 3.80
N THR A 164 -4.83 -4.12 3.74
CA THR A 164 -5.41 -5.18 4.56
C THR A 164 -5.39 -4.85 6.05
N THR A 165 -4.31 -4.27 6.56
CA THR A 165 -4.17 -3.98 7.98
C THR A 165 -5.13 -2.88 8.44
N GLY A 166 -5.29 -1.82 7.66
CA GLY A 166 -6.26 -0.76 7.96
C GLY A 166 -7.68 -1.29 7.89
N VAL A 167 -8.01 -2.10 6.88
CA VAL A 167 -9.32 -2.78 6.77
C VAL A 167 -9.62 -3.63 8.01
N HIS A 168 -8.64 -4.37 8.50
CA HIS A 168 -8.81 -5.16 9.74
C HIS A 168 -9.16 -4.27 10.94
N ARG A 169 -8.45 -3.14 11.11
CA ARG A 169 -8.75 -2.14 12.15
C ARG A 169 -10.16 -1.55 12.00
N LEU A 170 -10.62 -1.31 10.77
CA LEU A 170 -11.99 -0.83 10.51
C LEU A 170 -13.04 -1.85 10.94
N TYR A 171 -12.88 -3.13 10.60
CA TYR A 171 -13.80 -4.19 11.05
C TYR A 171 -13.81 -4.33 12.58
N GLU A 172 -12.68 -4.16 13.25
CA GLU A 172 -12.65 -4.11 14.72
C GLU A 172 -13.46 -2.92 15.26
N ARG A 173 -13.37 -1.74 14.65
CA ARG A 173 -14.17 -0.56 15.03
C ARG A 173 -15.66 -0.77 14.79
N VAL A 174 -16.06 -1.42 13.68
CA VAL A 174 -17.46 -1.81 13.43
C VAL A 174 -17.96 -2.74 14.53
N LYS A 175 -17.21 -3.81 14.82
CA LYS A 175 -17.54 -4.77 15.87
C LYS A 175 -17.73 -4.11 17.26
N ASN A 176 -16.93 -3.09 17.55
CA ASN A 176 -16.95 -2.36 18.81
C ASN A 176 -17.94 -1.17 18.81
N GLY A 177 -18.64 -0.90 17.69
CA GLY A 177 -19.53 0.24 17.55
C GLY A 177 -18.84 1.60 17.60
N THR A 178 -17.56 1.67 17.20
CA THR A 178 -16.70 2.88 17.28
C THR A 178 -16.32 3.45 15.91
N LEU A 179 -16.93 2.99 14.82
CA LEU A 179 -16.80 3.58 13.48
C LEU A 179 -17.97 4.55 13.25
N PRO A 180 -17.76 5.89 13.27
CA PRO A 180 -18.83 6.87 13.20
C PRO A 180 -19.17 7.36 11.78
N MET A 181 -18.56 6.80 10.75
CA MET A 181 -18.79 7.14 9.32
C MET A 181 -18.67 5.89 8.44
N PRO A 182 -19.22 5.93 7.20
CA PRO A 182 -19.00 4.85 6.25
C PRO A 182 -17.53 4.76 5.81
N ALA A 183 -17.07 3.53 5.57
CA ALA A 183 -15.74 3.25 5.05
C ALA A 183 -15.83 2.41 3.77
N ILE A 184 -15.05 2.75 2.74
CA ILE A 184 -14.85 1.90 1.56
C ILE A 184 -13.53 1.16 1.69
N ASN A 185 -13.60 -0.16 1.72
CA ASN A 185 -12.46 -1.06 1.66
C ASN A 185 -11.99 -1.16 0.21
N VAL A 186 -11.01 -0.36 -0.16
CA VAL A 186 -10.39 -0.38 -1.49
C VAL A 186 -9.47 -1.60 -1.63
N ASN A 187 -8.82 -2.03 -0.55
CA ASN A 187 -7.90 -3.18 -0.59
C ASN A 187 -8.53 -4.42 -1.24
N ASP A 188 -9.79 -4.71 -0.94
CA ASP A 188 -10.46 -5.92 -1.41
C ASP A 188 -11.25 -5.73 -2.72
N SER A 189 -11.22 -4.54 -3.33
CA SER A 189 -11.60 -4.39 -4.75
C SER A 189 -10.74 -5.34 -5.59
N VAL A 190 -11.35 -6.02 -6.56
CA VAL A 190 -10.63 -7.05 -7.33
C VAL A 190 -9.49 -6.43 -8.13
N THR A 191 -9.73 -5.25 -8.73
CA THR A 191 -8.70 -4.51 -9.47
C THR A 191 -7.62 -3.89 -8.59
N LYS A 192 -7.77 -3.93 -7.25
CA LYS A 192 -6.70 -3.61 -6.30
C LYS A 192 -6.02 -4.90 -5.81
N SER A 193 -6.72 -5.77 -5.10
CA SER A 193 -6.11 -6.92 -4.43
C SER A 193 -5.44 -7.93 -5.37
N LYS A 194 -6.05 -8.19 -6.53
CA LYS A 194 -5.51 -9.13 -7.52
C LYS A 194 -4.43 -8.52 -8.43
N PHE A 195 -4.24 -7.20 -8.37
CA PHE A 195 -3.26 -6.47 -9.15
C PHE A 195 -2.12 -5.92 -8.28
N ASP A 196 -2.41 -4.99 -7.38
CA ASP A 196 -1.44 -4.38 -6.46
C ASP A 196 -0.75 -5.43 -5.59
N ASN A 197 -1.52 -6.15 -4.78
CA ASN A 197 -0.96 -7.10 -3.82
C ASN A 197 -0.21 -8.24 -4.52
N LYS A 198 -0.64 -8.65 -5.71
CA LYS A 198 -0.03 -9.75 -6.47
C LYS A 198 1.05 -9.26 -7.43
N TYR A 199 0.68 -8.46 -8.44
CA TYR A 199 1.61 -8.03 -9.49
C TYR A 199 2.56 -6.94 -9.00
N GLY A 200 2.09 -6.04 -8.11
CA GLY A 200 2.96 -5.05 -7.48
C GLY A 200 4.08 -5.69 -6.68
N CYS A 201 3.75 -6.65 -5.81
CA CYS A 201 4.75 -7.39 -5.05
C CYS A 201 5.63 -8.29 -5.94
N LYS A 202 5.08 -8.81 -7.04
CA LYS A 202 5.85 -9.57 -8.03
C LYS A 202 7.00 -8.75 -8.62
N GLU A 203 6.76 -7.49 -8.95
CA GLU A 203 7.78 -6.58 -9.48
C GLU A 203 8.70 -6.05 -8.36
N SER A 204 8.13 -5.52 -7.28
CA SER A 204 8.86 -4.72 -6.29
C SER A 204 9.69 -5.53 -5.28
N ALA A 205 9.32 -6.78 -4.96
CA ALA A 205 10.06 -7.59 -4.00
C ALA A 205 11.48 -7.90 -4.47
N VAL A 206 11.62 -8.41 -5.69
CA VAL A 206 12.93 -8.74 -6.27
C VAL A 206 13.73 -7.50 -6.64
N ASP A 207 13.07 -6.41 -7.07
CA ASP A 207 13.73 -5.12 -7.31
C ASP A 207 14.42 -4.60 -6.05
N ALA A 208 13.70 -4.60 -4.92
CA ALA A 208 14.23 -4.15 -3.64
C ALA A 208 15.43 -4.97 -3.18
N ILE A 209 15.35 -6.29 -3.26
CA ILE A 209 16.45 -7.17 -2.83
C ILE A 209 17.67 -6.99 -3.73
N ARG A 210 17.48 -6.85 -5.05
CA ARG A 210 18.58 -6.57 -5.97
C ARG A 210 19.25 -5.24 -5.68
N ARG A 211 18.49 -4.16 -5.51
CA ARG A 211 19.04 -2.84 -5.16
C ARG A 211 19.76 -2.84 -3.81
N ALA A 212 19.19 -3.54 -2.81
CA ALA A 212 19.79 -3.63 -1.49
C ALA A 212 21.11 -4.40 -1.49
N THR A 213 21.24 -5.47 -2.28
CA THR A 213 22.29 -6.48 -2.07
C THR A 213 23.13 -6.80 -3.30
N ASP A 214 22.72 -6.35 -4.50
CA ASP A 214 23.31 -6.74 -5.79
C ASP A 214 23.39 -8.27 -5.99
N LEU A 215 22.54 -9.03 -5.28
CA LEU A 215 22.57 -10.49 -5.26
C LEU A 215 22.03 -11.07 -6.56
N MET A 216 22.75 -12.05 -7.12
CA MET A 216 22.18 -12.90 -8.16
C MET A 216 21.17 -13.87 -7.56
N LEU A 217 19.91 -13.80 -8.00
CA LEU A 217 18.81 -14.60 -7.44
C LEU A 217 18.77 -16.02 -7.98
N ALA A 218 19.29 -16.25 -9.21
CA ALA A 218 19.32 -17.59 -9.80
C ALA A 218 20.13 -18.56 -8.93
N GLY A 219 19.54 -19.73 -8.66
CA GLY A 219 20.12 -20.78 -7.82
C GLY A 219 20.01 -20.55 -6.32
N LYS A 220 19.52 -19.38 -5.87
CA LYS A 220 19.28 -19.12 -4.42
C LYS A 220 18.07 -19.88 -3.90
N ARG A 221 18.19 -20.39 -2.67
CA ARG A 221 17.07 -20.98 -1.94
C ARG A 221 16.31 -19.87 -1.22
N VAL A 222 15.07 -19.64 -1.64
CA VAL A 222 14.21 -18.59 -1.11
C VAL A 222 13.03 -19.21 -0.39
N THR A 223 12.82 -18.84 0.86
CA THR A 223 11.61 -19.20 1.60
C THR A 223 10.68 -18.00 1.63
N VAL A 224 9.50 -18.15 1.03
CA VAL A 224 8.41 -17.16 1.05
C VAL A 224 7.40 -17.61 2.10
N CYS A 225 7.24 -16.81 3.14
CA CYS A 225 6.31 -17.08 4.23
C CYS A 225 4.95 -16.48 3.91
N GLY A 226 3.98 -17.32 3.55
CA GLY A 226 2.63 -16.95 3.11
C GLY A 226 2.41 -17.16 1.62
N TYR A 227 1.15 -17.52 1.23
CA TYR A 227 0.74 -17.71 -0.17
C TYR A 227 -0.64 -17.08 -0.46
N GLY A 228 -0.95 -15.95 0.22
CA GLY A 228 -1.98 -15.01 -0.19
C GLY A 228 -1.57 -14.28 -1.48
N ASP A 229 -2.26 -13.20 -1.85
CA ASP A 229 -1.95 -12.47 -3.10
C ASP A 229 -0.50 -11.96 -3.13
N VAL A 230 -0.01 -11.40 -2.02
CA VAL A 230 1.38 -10.94 -1.85
C VAL A 230 2.37 -12.10 -2.02
N GLY A 231 2.13 -13.20 -1.33
CA GLY A 231 2.99 -14.39 -1.39
C GLY A 231 3.02 -15.02 -2.78
N LYS A 232 1.88 -15.10 -3.48
CA LYS A 232 1.77 -15.61 -4.86
C LYS A 232 2.62 -14.78 -5.83
N GLY A 233 2.51 -13.46 -5.76
CA GLY A 233 3.31 -12.56 -6.60
C GLY A 233 4.80 -12.71 -6.30
N THR A 234 5.18 -12.64 -5.04
CA THR A 234 6.57 -12.76 -4.57
C THR A 234 7.19 -14.09 -4.97
N ALA A 235 6.53 -15.22 -4.71
CA ALA A 235 7.02 -16.56 -5.04
C ALA A 235 7.21 -16.73 -6.57
N ALA A 236 6.23 -16.27 -7.36
CA ALA A 236 6.30 -16.30 -8.82
C ALA A 236 7.49 -15.49 -9.35
N SER A 237 7.78 -14.33 -8.76
CA SER A 237 8.90 -13.47 -9.16
C SER A 237 10.25 -14.14 -8.91
N PHE A 238 10.47 -14.69 -7.72
CA PHE A 238 11.69 -15.43 -7.40
C PHE A 238 11.87 -16.67 -8.29
N LYS A 239 10.78 -17.44 -8.52
CA LYS A 239 10.80 -18.58 -9.47
C LYS A 239 11.18 -18.13 -10.87
N GLY A 240 10.59 -17.03 -11.36
CA GLY A 240 10.92 -16.44 -12.66
C GLY A 240 12.36 -15.95 -12.76
N ALA A 241 12.96 -15.52 -11.66
CA ALA A 241 14.38 -15.14 -11.57
C ALA A 241 15.33 -16.34 -11.43
N GLY A 242 14.82 -17.58 -11.43
CA GLY A 242 15.62 -18.80 -11.35
C GLY A 242 15.97 -19.25 -9.92
N SER A 243 15.30 -18.72 -8.92
CA SER A 243 15.47 -19.17 -7.54
C SER A 243 14.76 -20.51 -7.29
N ILE A 244 15.25 -21.25 -6.28
CA ILE A 244 14.61 -22.45 -5.75
C ILE A 244 13.71 -22.02 -4.62
N VAL A 245 12.40 -21.96 -4.88
CA VAL A 245 11.42 -21.35 -3.96
C VAL A 245 10.69 -22.41 -3.16
N THR A 246 10.67 -22.23 -1.84
CA THR A 246 9.81 -22.98 -0.91
C THR A 246 8.83 -21.99 -0.26
N VAL A 247 7.58 -22.40 -0.10
CA VAL A 247 6.50 -21.60 0.51
C VAL A 247 6.16 -22.17 1.88
N THR A 248 5.85 -21.30 2.84
CA THR A 248 5.19 -21.72 4.11
C THR A 248 3.78 -21.17 4.13
N GLU A 249 2.81 -21.96 4.61
CA GLU A 249 1.40 -21.53 4.59
C GLU A 249 0.61 -22.26 5.70
N ILE A 250 -0.39 -21.57 6.25
CA ILE A 250 -1.31 -22.11 7.27
C ILE A 250 -2.68 -22.48 6.67
N ASP A 251 -3.11 -21.77 5.62
CA ASP A 251 -4.37 -22.02 4.94
C ASP A 251 -4.23 -23.23 3.98
N PRO A 252 -5.00 -24.32 4.20
CA PRO A 252 -4.87 -25.51 3.38
C PRO A 252 -5.24 -25.28 1.91
N ILE A 253 -6.09 -24.30 1.59
CA ILE A 253 -6.44 -23.94 0.22
C ILE A 253 -5.27 -23.25 -0.46
N CYS A 254 -4.68 -22.25 0.19
CA CYS A 254 -3.49 -21.55 -0.33
C CYS A 254 -2.28 -22.50 -0.43
N ALA A 255 -2.10 -23.39 0.53
CA ALA A 255 -1.03 -24.40 0.48
C ALA A 255 -1.22 -25.38 -0.70
N LEU A 256 -2.47 -25.81 -0.97
CA LEU A 256 -2.78 -26.64 -2.13
C LEU A 256 -2.52 -25.90 -3.44
N GLN A 257 -2.91 -24.63 -3.54
CA GLN A 257 -2.61 -23.78 -4.70
C GLN A 257 -1.11 -23.67 -4.93
N ALA A 258 -0.32 -23.39 -3.87
CA ALA A 258 1.14 -23.31 -3.97
C ALA A 258 1.76 -24.62 -4.51
N ALA A 259 1.27 -25.77 -4.04
CA ALA A 259 1.72 -27.08 -4.54
C ALA A 259 1.35 -27.29 -6.01
N MET A 260 0.14 -26.90 -6.45
CA MET A 260 -0.28 -26.98 -7.85
C MET A 260 0.50 -26.02 -8.76
N ASP A 261 0.92 -24.86 -8.26
CA ASP A 261 1.80 -23.91 -8.96
C ASP A 261 3.27 -24.37 -9.01
N GLY A 262 3.55 -25.56 -8.44
CA GLY A 262 4.85 -26.21 -8.49
C GLY A 262 5.87 -25.66 -7.51
N PHE A 263 5.40 -25.24 -6.33
CA PHE A 263 6.25 -24.90 -5.20
C PHE A 263 6.27 -26.04 -4.19
N GLU A 264 7.41 -26.22 -3.51
CA GLU A 264 7.48 -27.02 -2.31
C GLU A 264 6.84 -26.25 -1.16
N VAL A 265 5.94 -26.89 -0.39
CA VAL A 265 5.30 -26.28 0.79
C VAL A 265 5.82 -26.98 2.04
N LYS A 266 6.46 -26.26 2.93
CA LYS A 266 7.10 -26.76 4.16
C LYS A 266 6.87 -25.81 5.34
N LYS A 267 7.16 -26.28 6.54
CA LYS A 267 7.27 -25.40 7.72
C LYS A 267 8.58 -24.63 7.69
N LEU A 268 8.59 -23.42 8.23
CA LEU A 268 9.79 -22.56 8.27
C LEU A 268 10.93 -23.24 9.03
N GLU A 269 10.62 -23.90 10.15
CA GLU A 269 11.58 -24.64 10.97
C GLU A 269 12.33 -25.74 10.19
N THR A 270 11.68 -26.29 9.17
CA THR A 270 12.26 -27.36 8.34
C THR A 270 13.27 -26.83 7.32
N VAL A 271 13.09 -25.61 6.83
CA VAL A 271 13.81 -25.09 5.64
C VAL A 271 14.74 -23.93 5.94
N VAL A 272 14.54 -23.23 7.06
CA VAL A 272 15.25 -21.98 7.39
C VAL A 272 16.77 -22.14 7.42
N ALA A 273 17.28 -23.28 7.88
CA ALA A 273 18.71 -23.56 7.95
C ALA A 273 19.41 -23.63 6.58
N ASN A 274 18.64 -23.86 5.51
CA ASN A 274 19.15 -23.95 4.14
C ASN A 274 18.76 -22.73 3.28
N SER A 275 17.99 -21.79 3.81
CA SER A 275 17.52 -20.63 3.08
C SER A 275 18.61 -19.57 2.90
N ASP A 276 18.76 -19.06 1.68
CA ASP A 276 19.60 -17.90 1.39
C ASP A 276 18.84 -16.59 1.67
N ILE A 277 17.52 -16.61 1.42
CA ILE A 277 16.62 -15.49 1.61
C ILE A 277 15.35 -16.01 2.31
N VAL A 278 14.91 -15.30 3.34
CA VAL A 278 13.60 -15.49 3.99
C VAL A 278 12.83 -14.19 3.84
N ILE A 279 11.67 -14.25 3.21
CA ILE A 279 10.78 -13.09 3.01
C ILE A 279 9.39 -13.39 3.57
N THR A 280 8.89 -12.49 4.44
CA THR A 280 7.57 -12.60 5.04
C THR A 280 6.53 -11.81 4.25
N THR A 281 5.32 -12.37 4.11
CA THR A 281 4.25 -11.86 3.23
C THR A 281 2.86 -12.08 3.83
N THR A 282 2.75 -12.27 5.16
CA THR A 282 1.56 -12.84 5.79
C THR A 282 0.58 -11.80 6.34
N GLY A 283 1.04 -10.58 6.62
CA GLY A 283 0.27 -9.59 7.36
C GLY A 283 -0.01 -9.97 8.83
N ASN A 284 0.63 -11.02 9.33
CA ASN A 284 0.52 -11.52 10.71
C ASN A 284 1.72 -11.04 11.53
N LYS A 285 1.95 -11.58 12.70
CA LYS A 285 3.08 -11.25 13.57
C LYS A 285 3.91 -12.47 13.89
N ASP A 286 5.17 -12.25 14.29
CA ASP A 286 6.07 -13.27 14.82
C ASP A 286 6.23 -14.49 13.90
N ILE A 287 6.34 -14.25 12.59
CA ILE A 287 6.60 -15.30 11.60
C ILE A 287 8.06 -15.74 11.67
N VAL A 288 9.00 -14.78 11.66
CA VAL A 288 10.42 -15.05 11.91
C VAL A 288 10.74 -14.73 13.37
N ARG A 289 11.00 -15.78 14.14
CA ARG A 289 11.22 -15.71 15.59
C ARG A 289 12.67 -16.02 15.97
N ALA A 290 12.97 -15.91 17.26
CA ALA A 290 14.28 -16.18 17.86
C ALA A 290 14.89 -17.50 17.41
N GLU A 291 14.14 -18.59 17.45
CA GLU A 291 14.58 -19.92 17.04
C GLU A 291 14.96 -19.99 15.56
N HIS A 292 14.24 -19.25 14.69
CA HIS A 292 14.54 -19.21 13.28
C HIS A 292 15.87 -18.47 13.02
N PHE A 293 16.09 -17.32 13.65
CA PHE A 293 17.36 -16.57 13.56
C PHE A 293 18.56 -17.45 13.96
N LYS A 294 18.44 -18.20 15.07
CA LYS A 294 19.50 -19.09 15.54
C LYS A 294 19.74 -20.27 14.59
N ALA A 295 18.69 -20.75 13.91
CA ALA A 295 18.78 -21.85 12.95
C ALA A 295 19.30 -21.43 11.56
N MET A 296 19.21 -20.15 11.19
CA MET A 296 19.68 -19.64 9.90
C MET A 296 21.15 -19.94 9.66
N LYS A 297 21.51 -20.13 8.39
CA LYS A 297 22.92 -20.21 8.00
C LYS A 297 23.56 -18.82 7.93
N ASP A 298 24.89 -18.78 7.88
CA ASP A 298 25.63 -17.53 7.71
C ASP A 298 25.22 -16.79 6.43
N LYS A 299 25.10 -15.47 6.50
CA LYS A 299 24.69 -14.55 5.42
C LYS A 299 23.26 -14.74 4.89
N THR A 300 22.37 -15.37 5.65
CA THR A 300 20.94 -15.38 5.31
C THR A 300 20.42 -13.94 5.29
N ILE A 301 19.68 -13.59 4.23
CA ILE A 301 18.98 -12.32 4.10
C ILE A 301 17.55 -12.50 4.59
N VAL A 302 17.10 -11.62 5.48
CA VAL A 302 15.74 -11.61 6.03
C VAL A 302 15.08 -10.28 5.71
N CYS A 303 13.88 -10.32 5.17
CA CYS A 303 13.10 -9.12 4.85
C CYS A 303 11.60 -9.40 4.91
N ASN A 304 10.83 -8.31 4.93
CA ASN A 304 9.38 -8.33 4.96
C ASN A 304 8.81 -7.47 3.83
N ILE A 305 7.70 -7.90 3.25
CA ILE A 305 6.92 -7.13 2.27
C ILE A 305 5.48 -6.91 2.74
N GLY A 306 5.14 -7.34 3.96
CA GLY A 306 3.89 -6.99 4.65
C GLY A 306 3.94 -5.54 5.15
N HIS A 307 2.77 -4.96 5.42
CA HIS A 307 2.65 -3.53 5.75
C HIS A 307 3.42 -3.12 7.02
N PHE A 308 3.36 -3.92 8.09
CA PHE A 308 4.02 -3.62 9.36
C PHE A 308 5.30 -4.45 9.60
N ASP A 309 6.11 -3.98 10.54
CA ASP A 309 7.40 -4.55 10.92
C ASP A 309 7.31 -5.70 11.94
N ASN A 310 6.11 -6.15 12.31
CA ASN A 310 5.89 -7.13 13.36
C ASN A 310 5.93 -8.60 12.88
N GLU A 311 6.06 -8.86 11.57
CA GLU A 311 6.22 -10.23 11.05
C GLU A 311 7.58 -10.83 11.43
N ILE A 312 8.58 -9.98 11.65
CA ILE A 312 9.92 -10.36 12.07
C ILE A 312 10.13 -9.86 13.50
N GLN A 313 10.57 -10.72 14.41
CA GLN A 313 10.82 -10.33 15.81
C GLN A 313 12.05 -9.42 15.96
N MET A 314 11.95 -8.21 15.38
CA MET A 314 13.03 -7.22 15.41
C MET A 314 13.34 -6.72 16.83
N ALA A 315 12.32 -6.58 17.69
CA ALA A 315 12.53 -6.20 19.09
C ALA A 315 13.44 -7.22 19.81
N TRP A 316 13.12 -8.53 19.66
CA TRP A 316 13.97 -9.58 20.23
C TRP A 316 15.40 -9.53 19.66
N LEU A 317 15.55 -9.33 18.36
CA LEU A 317 16.86 -9.23 17.71
C LEU A 317 17.68 -8.06 18.26
N ASN A 318 17.06 -6.90 18.39
CA ASN A 318 17.70 -5.70 18.93
C ASN A 318 18.07 -5.85 20.42
N ASP A 319 17.19 -6.43 21.21
CA ASP A 319 17.42 -6.62 22.65
C ASP A 319 18.56 -7.61 22.92
N ASN A 320 18.71 -8.65 22.10
CA ASN A 320 19.70 -9.72 22.34
C ASN A 320 21.02 -9.53 21.55
N TYR A 321 20.95 -8.93 20.36
CA TYR A 321 22.09 -8.83 19.44
C TYR A 321 22.26 -7.41 18.85
N GLY A 322 21.55 -6.41 19.36
CA GLY A 322 21.64 -5.02 18.88
C GLY A 322 23.05 -4.43 18.99
N ASN A 323 23.84 -4.88 19.98
CA ASN A 323 25.24 -4.49 20.12
C ASN A 323 26.15 -5.02 18.99
N THR A 324 25.67 -5.97 18.18
CA THR A 324 26.39 -6.51 17.00
C THR A 324 25.89 -5.88 15.71
N LYS A 325 24.84 -5.03 15.75
CA LYS A 325 24.30 -4.33 14.58
C LYS A 325 25.37 -3.52 13.88
N ASN A 326 25.52 -3.75 12.59
CA ASN A 326 26.43 -3.02 11.72
C ASN A 326 25.70 -2.65 10.44
N THR A 327 25.37 -1.38 10.26
CA THR A 327 24.73 -0.87 9.04
C THR A 327 25.77 -0.84 7.93
N ILE A 328 25.55 -1.66 6.89
CA ILE A 328 26.41 -1.79 5.72
C ILE A 328 26.19 -0.60 4.77
N LYS A 329 24.94 -0.27 4.53
CA LYS A 329 24.46 0.89 3.78
C LYS A 329 23.02 1.21 4.22
N PRO A 330 22.40 2.34 3.84
CA PRO A 330 21.03 2.64 4.24
C PRO A 330 20.09 1.46 4.01
N GLN A 331 19.31 1.12 5.03
CA GLN A 331 18.31 0.02 5.02
C GLN A 331 18.89 -1.40 4.86
N VAL A 332 20.21 -1.59 5.07
CA VAL A 332 20.87 -2.89 5.02
C VAL A 332 21.73 -3.06 6.28
N ASP A 333 21.21 -3.81 7.23
CA ASP A 333 21.85 -4.05 8.52
C ASP A 333 22.34 -5.50 8.66
N LYS A 334 23.50 -5.65 9.23
CA LYS A 334 24.08 -6.94 9.58
C LYS A 334 24.06 -7.13 11.09
N TYR A 335 23.57 -8.27 11.56
CA TYR A 335 23.65 -8.71 12.95
C TYR A 335 24.48 -9.97 13.04
N THR A 336 25.37 -10.08 14.04
CA THR A 336 26.11 -11.33 14.29
C THR A 336 25.45 -12.11 15.41
N ILE A 337 24.85 -13.26 15.06
CA ILE A 337 24.09 -14.14 15.94
C ILE A 337 24.85 -15.45 16.10
N ASP A 338 25.34 -15.75 17.30
CA ASP A 338 26.06 -17.00 17.61
C ASP A 338 27.19 -17.31 16.60
N GLY A 339 27.93 -16.27 16.18
CA GLY A 339 29.05 -16.37 15.23
C GLY A 339 28.67 -16.42 13.74
N LYS A 340 27.38 -16.27 13.40
CA LYS A 340 26.88 -16.18 12.03
C LYS A 340 26.35 -14.77 11.79
N ASP A 341 26.60 -14.22 10.62
CA ASP A 341 26.05 -12.94 10.20
C ASP A 341 24.70 -13.11 9.50
N ILE A 342 23.68 -12.42 9.97
CA ILE A 342 22.36 -12.35 9.34
C ILE A 342 22.13 -10.93 8.83
N ILE A 343 21.61 -10.80 7.62
CA ILE A 343 21.38 -9.51 6.97
C ILE A 343 19.89 -9.20 7.03
N ILE A 344 19.54 -8.07 7.63
CA ILE A 344 18.17 -7.57 7.74
C ILE A 344 18.01 -6.39 6.78
N LEU A 345 16.95 -6.43 5.96
CA LEU A 345 16.60 -5.35 5.06
C LEU A 345 15.46 -4.50 5.63
N ALA A 346 15.56 -3.17 5.45
CA ALA A 346 14.56 -2.18 5.84
C ALA A 346 14.12 -2.31 7.31
N GLU A 347 15.01 -2.77 8.20
CA GLU A 347 14.72 -3.00 9.64
C GLU A 347 13.48 -3.88 9.89
N GLY A 348 13.15 -4.80 8.96
CA GLY A 348 11.97 -5.66 9.03
C GLY A 348 10.68 -5.00 8.54
N ARG A 349 10.73 -3.74 8.11
CA ARG A 349 9.61 -3.00 7.51
C ARG A 349 9.47 -3.36 6.01
N LEU A 350 8.56 -2.69 5.30
CA LEU A 350 8.33 -2.88 3.86
C LEU A 350 9.62 -2.76 3.03
N VAL A 351 10.16 -3.89 2.59
CA VAL A 351 11.43 -3.93 1.86
C VAL A 351 11.36 -3.20 0.51
N ASN A 352 10.23 -3.30 -0.19
CA ASN A 352 10.02 -2.69 -1.50
C ASN A 352 10.04 -1.16 -1.48
N LEU A 353 9.63 -0.55 -0.38
CA LEU A 353 9.67 0.90 -0.17
C LEU A 353 10.91 1.37 0.60
N GLY A 354 11.40 0.57 1.55
CA GLY A 354 12.61 0.88 2.28
C GLY A 354 13.87 0.80 1.41
N CYS A 355 14.02 -0.26 0.63
CA CYS A 355 15.20 -0.53 -0.20
C CYS A 355 15.03 -0.18 -1.68
N ALA A 356 13.82 0.16 -2.13
CA ALA A 356 13.52 0.55 -3.52
C ALA A 356 12.46 1.67 -3.54
N THR A 357 11.63 1.72 -4.56
CA THR A 357 10.65 2.79 -4.82
C THR A 357 9.19 2.30 -4.82
N GLY A 358 8.95 1.08 -4.35
CA GLY A 358 7.62 0.48 -4.26
C GLY A 358 7.11 -0.12 -5.58
N HIS A 359 5.80 -0.15 -5.73
CA HIS A 359 5.14 -0.75 -6.88
C HIS A 359 5.23 0.13 -8.13
N PRO A 360 5.25 -0.46 -9.34
CA PRO A 360 5.31 0.28 -10.60
C PRO A 360 4.03 1.08 -10.86
N SER A 361 4.17 2.16 -11.65
CA SER A 361 3.10 3.13 -11.90
C SER A 361 1.82 2.52 -12.46
N PHE A 362 1.90 1.57 -13.40
CA PHE A 362 0.72 0.93 -13.99
C PHE A 362 -0.11 0.16 -12.95
N VAL A 363 0.54 -0.55 -12.02
CA VAL A 363 -0.15 -1.25 -10.93
C VAL A 363 -0.80 -0.24 -9.97
N MET A 364 -0.07 0.80 -9.58
CA MET A 364 -0.62 1.83 -8.69
C MET A 364 -1.74 2.63 -9.35
N SER A 365 -1.76 2.73 -10.68
CA SER A 365 -2.90 3.31 -11.39
C SER A 365 -4.19 2.55 -11.10
N ASN A 366 -4.17 1.21 -11.03
CA ASN A 366 -5.35 0.43 -10.63
C ASN A 366 -5.83 0.77 -9.22
N SER A 367 -4.93 0.75 -8.24
CA SER A 367 -5.25 1.05 -6.84
C SER A 367 -5.77 2.47 -6.68
N PHE A 368 -5.11 3.43 -7.28
CA PHE A 368 -5.44 4.85 -7.11
C PHE A 368 -6.66 5.29 -7.93
N THR A 369 -6.98 4.60 -9.01
CA THR A 369 -8.28 4.77 -9.70
C THR A 369 -9.41 4.27 -8.81
N ASN A 370 -9.25 3.14 -8.10
CA ASN A 370 -10.20 2.69 -7.08
C ASN A 370 -10.35 3.73 -5.96
N GLN A 371 -9.24 4.28 -5.43
CA GLN A 371 -9.28 5.32 -4.39
C GLN A 371 -10.05 6.57 -4.86
N THR A 372 -9.75 7.04 -6.06
CA THR A 372 -10.41 8.23 -6.62
C THR A 372 -11.92 8.00 -6.76
N LEU A 373 -12.34 6.84 -7.29
CA LEU A 373 -13.75 6.49 -7.42
C LEU A 373 -14.43 6.31 -6.05
N ALA A 374 -13.72 5.74 -5.06
CA ALA A 374 -14.22 5.62 -3.70
C ALA A 374 -14.45 6.99 -3.04
N GLN A 375 -13.53 7.94 -3.23
CA GLN A 375 -13.68 9.31 -2.73
C GLN A 375 -14.85 10.03 -3.40
N ILE A 376 -15.05 9.86 -4.72
CA ILE A 376 -16.21 10.41 -5.44
C ILE A 376 -17.51 9.81 -4.90
N GLU A 377 -17.55 8.50 -4.70
CA GLU A 377 -18.74 7.79 -4.17
C GLU A 377 -19.08 8.28 -2.75
N LEU A 378 -18.11 8.31 -1.85
CA LEU A 378 -18.32 8.79 -0.49
C LEU A 378 -18.72 10.27 -0.43
N TRP A 379 -18.18 11.11 -1.30
CA TRP A 379 -18.50 12.54 -1.31
C TRP A 379 -19.93 12.83 -1.78
N ASN A 380 -20.38 12.14 -2.83
CA ASN A 380 -21.66 12.42 -3.46
C ASN A 380 -22.81 11.57 -2.91
N ASN A 381 -22.54 10.37 -2.41
CA ASN A 381 -23.55 9.38 -2.04
C ASN A 381 -23.44 8.90 -0.57
N ALA A 382 -22.75 9.65 0.31
CA ALA A 382 -22.55 9.24 1.71
C ALA A 382 -23.84 8.84 2.43
N ASP A 383 -24.96 9.51 2.16
CA ASP A 383 -26.27 9.26 2.77
C ASP A 383 -26.86 7.88 2.39
N ALA A 384 -26.32 7.23 1.35
CA ALA A 384 -26.72 5.87 0.96
C ALA A 384 -26.07 4.77 1.82
N TYR A 385 -25.09 5.13 2.64
CA TYR A 385 -24.29 4.21 3.44
C TYR A 385 -24.55 4.42 4.94
N GLN A 386 -24.54 3.32 5.68
CA GLN A 386 -24.51 3.35 7.15
C GLN A 386 -23.03 3.37 7.63
N ASN A 387 -22.84 3.52 8.94
CA ASN A 387 -21.52 3.46 9.57
C ASN A 387 -21.00 2.01 9.60
N ASP A 388 -20.51 1.54 8.47
CA ASP A 388 -20.02 0.17 8.24
C ASP A 388 -18.90 0.20 7.17
N VAL A 389 -18.31 -0.97 6.90
CA VAL A 389 -17.28 -1.15 5.87
C VAL A 389 -17.92 -1.74 4.61
N TYR A 390 -17.73 -1.09 3.50
CA TYR A 390 -18.31 -1.45 2.20
C TYR A 390 -17.21 -1.72 1.18
N MET A 391 -17.53 -2.56 0.19
CA MET A 391 -16.73 -2.73 -1.01
C MET A 391 -17.09 -1.66 -2.04
N LEU A 392 -16.15 -1.31 -2.90
CA LEU A 392 -16.45 -0.50 -4.07
C LEU A 392 -17.46 -1.27 -4.97
N PRO A 393 -18.56 -0.64 -5.43
CA PRO A 393 -19.53 -1.30 -6.29
C PRO A 393 -18.90 -1.99 -7.51
N LYS A 394 -19.37 -3.18 -7.84
CA LYS A 394 -18.76 -4.05 -8.88
C LYS A 394 -18.61 -3.35 -10.24
N HIS A 395 -19.56 -2.52 -10.63
CA HIS A 395 -19.49 -1.79 -11.89
C HIS A 395 -18.36 -0.75 -11.91
N LEU A 396 -17.99 -0.19 -10.74
CA LEU A 396 -16.84 0.71 -10.61
C LEU A 396 -15.51 -0.06 -10.62
N ASP A 397 -15.48 -1.24 -9.98
CA ASP A 397 -14.30 -2.13 -10.04
C ASP A 397 -14.03 -2.58 -11.49
N GLU A 398 -15.07 -2.96 -12.26
CA GLU A 398 -14.93 -3.23 -13.70
C GLU A 398 -14.54 -1.99 -14.53
N LYS A 399 -15.01 -0.80 -14.16
CA LYS A 399 -14.61 0.46 -14.80
C LYS A 399 -13.10 0.68 -14.65
N VAL A 400 -12.56 0.45 -13.45
CA VAL A 400 -11.10 0.52 -13.22
C VAL A 400 -10.36 -0.36 -14.21
N ALA A 401 -10.73 -1.63 -14.34
CA ALA A 401 -10.09 -2.53 -15.30
C ALA A 401 -10.19 -1.99 -16.74
N LYS A 402 -11.37 -1.57 -17.18
CA LYS A 402 -11.59 -1.06 -18.55
C LYS A 402 -10.67 0.12 -18.90
N LEU A 403 -10.46 1.06 -17.96
CA LEU A 403 -9.62 2.24 -18.17
C LEU A 403 -8.13 1.90 -18.40
N HIS A 404 -7.71 0.67 -18.10
CA HIS A 404 -6.31 0.23 -18.27
C HIS A 404 -6.07 -0.61 -19.52
N LEU A 405 -7.13 -1.15 -20.15
CA LEU A 405 -7.00 -2.15 -21.22
C LEU A 405 -6.38 -1.60 -22.50
N GLU A 406 -6.78 -0.40 -22.90
CA GLU A 406 -6.28 0.24 -24.13
C GLU A 406 -4.77 0.44 -24.08
N LYS A 407 -4.24 0.90 -22.93
CA LYS A 407 -2.79 1.15 -22.74
C LYS A 407 -1.93 -0.08 -23.01
N ILE A 408 -2.45 -1.27 -22.76
CA ILE A 408 -1.73 -2.55 -22.96
C ILE A 408 -2.21 -3.30 -24.20
N GLY A 409 -3.00 -2.64 -25.06
CA GLY A 409 -3.42 -3.19 -26.35
C GLY A 409 -4.41 -4.35 -26.25
N VAL A 410 -5.23 -4.39 -25.19
CA VAL A 410 -6.25 -5.43 -25.00
C VAL A 410 -7.52 -5.08 -25.78
N GLU A 411 -8.00 -5.99 -26.58
CA GLU A 411 -9.30 -5.95 -27.26
C GLU A 411 -10.26 -6.92 -26.59
N LEU A 412 -11.34 -6.41 -26.02
CA LEU A 412 -12.36 -7.24 -25.39
C LEU A 412 -13.30 -7.87 -26.43
N THR A 413 -13.65 -9.12 -26.22
CA THR A 413 -14.75 -9.75 -26.96
C THR A 413 -16.09 -9.14 -26.52
N GLU A 414 -16.91 -8.76 -27.49
CA GLU A 414 -18.25 -8.21 -27.23
C GLU A 414 -19.31 -9.32 -27.13
N LEU A 415 -20.11 -9.32 -26.05
CA LEU A 415 -21.25 -10.20 -25.92
C LEU A 415 -22.35 -9.79 -26.90
N LYS A 416 -22.93 -10.79 -27.58
CA LYS A 416 -24.18 -10.60 -28.29
C LYS A 416 -25.36 -10.66 -27.30
N PRO A 417 -26.50 -9.99 -27.58
CA PRO A 417 -27.65 -9.97 -26.67
C PRO A 417 -28.11 -11.37 -26.22
N TYR A 418 -28.20 -12.34 -27.12
CA TYR A 418 -28.59 -13.71 -26.79
C TYR A 418 -27.56 -14.45 -25.90
N GLN A 419 -26.28 -14.09 -26.00
CA GLN A 419 -25.24 -14.65 -25.12
C GLN A 419 -25.34 -14.07 -23.71
N ALA A 420 -25.57 -12.76 -23.62
CA ALA A 420 -25.76 -12.07 -22.34
C ALA A 420 -27.02 -12.62 -21.61
N GLU A 421 -28.13 -12.81 -22.33
CA GLU A 421 -29.33 -13.43 -21.81
C GLU A 421 -29.07 -14.85 -21.30
N TYR A 422 -28.35 -15.68 -22.06
CA TYR A 422 -28.02 -17.06 -21.68
C TYR A 422 -27.27 -17.17 -20.35
N ILE A 423 -26.33 -16.25 -20.07
CA ILE A 423 -25.55 -16.24 -18.84
C ILE A 423 -26.13 -15.30 -17.76
N GLY A 424 -27.25 -14.65 -18.02
CA GLY A 424 -27.95 -13.81 -17.04
C GLY A 424 -27.25 -12.50 -16.69
N VAL A 425 -26.53 -11.88 -17.63
CA VAL A 425 -25.85 -10.58 -17.44
C VAL A 425 -26.33 -9.57 -18.48
N THR A 426 -25.94 -8.29 -18.29
CA THR A 426 -26.13 -7.28 -19.36
C THR A 426 -24.98 -7.32 -20.35
N VAL A 427 -25.19 -6.85 -21.59
CA VAL A 427 -24.14 -6.79 -22.61
C VAL A 427 -22.94 -5.93 -22.13
N GLY A 428 -23.21 -4.88 -21.34
CA GLY A 428 -22.18 -3.96 -20.82
C GLY A 428 -21.57 -4.34 -19.47
N GLY A 429 -22.01 -5.45 -18.84
CA GLY A 429 -21.61 -5.85 -17.48
C GLY A 429 -22.54 -5.27 -16.40
N PRO A 430 -22.25 -5.45 -15.11
CA PRO A 430 -21.16 -6.28 -14.64
C PRO A 430 -21.30 -7.76 -15.01
N TYR A 431 -20.16 -8.41 -15.30
CA TYR A 431 -20.16 -9.79 -15.80
C TYR A 431 -20.13 -10.84 -14.68
N LYS A 432 -19.92 -10.42 -13.45
CA LYS A 432 -19.90 -11.27 -12.25
C LYS A 432 -20.72 -10.64 -11.14
N PRO A 433 -21.33 -11.44 -10.25
CA PRO A 433 -22.06 -10.92 -9.10
C PRO A 433 -21.13 -10.21 -8.09
N GLU A 434 -21.70 -9.35 -7.24
CA GLU A 434 -20.97 -8.52 -6.27
C GLU A 434 -19.98 -9.30 -5.40
N HIS A 435 -20.34 -10.52 -4.98
CA HIS A 435 -19.52 -11.35 -4.10
C HIS A 435 -18.36 -12.08 -4.80
N TYR A 436 -18.29 -12.06 -6.12
CA TYR A 436 -17.25 -12.81 -6.86
C TYR A 436 -15.90 -12.12 -6.77
N ARG A 437 -14.84 -12.88 -6.47
CA ARG A 437 -13.48 -12.37 -6.17
C ARG A 437 -12.36 -12.94 -7.08
N TYR A 438 -12.63 -13.49 -8.23
CA TYR A 438 -11.69 -13.98 -9.25
C TYR A 438 -10.56 -14.90 -8.79
#